data_fac622a76fdaf001d33a2e690ab1e786
#
_entry.id   fac622a76fdaf001d33a2e690ab1e786
#
_cell.length_a   1.000
_cell.length_b   1.000
_cell.length_c   1.000
_cell.angle_alpha   90.00
_cell.angle_beta   90.00
_cell.angle_gamma   90.00
#
_symmetry.space_group_name_H-M   'P 1'
#
loop_
_entity.id
_entity.type
_entity.pdbx_description
1 polymer ?
#
loop_
_entity_poly.entity_id
_entity_poly.type
_entity_poly.pdbx_seq_one_letter_code
_entity_poly.pdbx_strand_id
1 'polypeptide(L)'
;MSIKPTYQELYATFISLARRVNELEGLANQNQALIQENQALIKENRGIIKQNQLLLKENRQLKDKLFTYENPKNSRNSSMPPSKDENHPKPNQSLRKSSGRKVGGQKGRKGKTLEMTAHPDEIIELVPDYCTSCRSALEDFSPQKEQSRQIVDIPPIKAVFKEYQTFSKICNCGCKSTADFPSGVNTSISYGENIEGLVAYFHARQFLPFARMQEVFNAVFNINISEGGIHCLLNRFSDKTKPIYEIIKQRVCNSTVIGADETGVKVNGSKHWFWTWQTPNLTYVTHSKNRKGETVTAHFPNGFPHSTLVHDGWKPHLNTFAKNHQSCLPHLQRRLNYLNLKYKSATWGLDFSKLLYDALELKKALPFQNKEYTIERAKIIQKLQCLLEKPPDKTHKELFSFYKRMRRERQHLFTFLFLENVPGDNNASERAIRNVKVKQKISGQFKIEQAAQNFAQIRSVIDIIIKNGLNVLDGLALIAKFEFQRVD
;
A
#
# COMPACT_ATOMS: atom_id res chain seq x y z
N MET A 1 -70.83 -13.77 86.89
CA MET A 1 -70.83 -12.46 87.54
C MET A 1 -69.46 -11.81 87.13
N SER A 2 -69.43 -10.87 86.27
CA SER A 2 -68.21 -10.11 85.96
C SER A 2 -68.03 -9.08 87.08
N ILE A 3 -67.01 -9.24 87.89
CA ILE A 3 -66.62 -8.25 88.89
C ILE A 3 -66.28 -6.97 88.21
N LYS A 4 -67.06 -5.91 88.40
CA LYS A 4 -66.75 -4.56 87.89
C LYS A 4 -65.48 -4.08 88.62
N PRO A 5 -64.45 -3.57 87.89
CA PRO A 5 -63.25 -3.05 88.47
C PRO A 5 -63.56 -1.88 89.40
N THR A 6 -62.86 -1.77 90.51
CA THR A 6 -62.97 -0.66 91.46
C THR A 6 -62.42 0.62 90.83
N TYR A 7 -62.89 1.80 91.29
CA TYR A 7 -62.41 3.09 90.80
C TYR A 7 -60.87 3.23 90.89
N GLN A 8 -60.25 2.69 91.91
CA GLN A 8 -58.81 2.71 92.11
C GLN A 8 -58.07 1.89 91.04
N GLU A 9 -58.60 0.70 90.70
CA GLU A 9 -58.04 -0.14 89.65
C GLU A 9 -58.17 0.52 88.23
N LEU A 10 -59.31 1.17 87.95
CA LEU A 10 -59.52 1.91 86.77
C LEU A 10 -58.57 3.13 86.65
N TYR A 11 -58.37 3.86 87.76
CA TYR A 11 -57.43 5.00 87.80
C TYR A 11 -55.98 4.59 87.63
N ALA A 12 -55.56 3.50 88.30
CA ALA A 12 -54.22 2.94 88.10
C ALA A 12 -53.98 2.48 86.67
N THR A 13 -54.98 1.89 86.03
CA THR A 13 -54.91 1.48 84.58
C THR A 13 -54.84 2.68 83.73
N PHE A 14 -55.61 3.74 83.98
CA PHE A 14 -55.56 5.02 83.24
C PHE A 14 -54.19 5.67 83.34
N ILE A 15 -53.58 5.77 84.49
CA ILE A 15 -52.22 6.31 84.68
C ILE A 15 -51.17 5.45 83.95
N SER A 16 -51.29 4.17 83.94
CA SER A 16 -50.39 3.24 83.22
C SER A 16 -50.52 3.43 81.69
N LEU A 17 -51.76 3.52 81.22
CA LEU A 17 -52.02 3.82 79.79
C LEU A 17 -51.51 5.18 79.35
N ALA A 18 -51.72 6.25 80.18
CA ALA A 18 -51.21 7.61 79.88
C ALA A 18 -49.68 7.62 79.81
N ARG A 19 -49.01 6.88 80.73
CA ARG A 19 -47.53 6.74 80.65
C ARG A 19 -47.06 6.03 79.36
N ARG A 20 -47.79 4.99 78.98
CA ARG A 20 -47.48 4.21 77.75
C ARG A 20 -47.73 5.02 76.46
N VAL A 21 -48.76 5.87 76.45
CA VAL A 21 -49.01 6.81 75.38
C VAL A 21 -47.85 7.79 75.25
N ASN A 22 -47.40 8.40 76.35
CA ASN A 22 -46.27 9.32 76.32
C ASN A 22 -44.95 8.64 75.84
N GLU A 23 -44.71 7.40 76.23
CA GLU A 23 -43.56 6.59 75.77
C GLU A 23 -43.66 6.30 74.28
N LEU A 24 -44.86 5.98 73.74
CA LEU A 24 -45.10 5.73 72.31
C LEU A 24 -44.98 7.03 71.52
N GLU A 25 -45.43 8.16 72.03
CA GLU A 25 -45.22 9.49 71.35
C GLU A 25 -43.74 9.83 71.32
N GLY A 26 -42.98 9.57 72.38
CA GLY A 26 -41.51 9.72 72.37
C GLY A 26 -40.81 8.83 71.33
N LEU A 27 -41.21 7.61 71.22
CA LEU A 27 -40.71 6.69 70.18
C LEU A 27 -41.12 7.07 68.75
N ALA A 28 -42.36 7.59 68.60
CA ALA A 28 -42.82 8.07 67.29
C ALA A 28 -41.98 9.28 66.81
N ASN A 29 -41.69 10.22 67.72
CA ASN A 29 -40.82 11.37 67.40
C ASN A 29 -39.38 10.95 67.08
N GLN A 30 -38.80 9.99 67.79
CA GLN A 30 -37.49 9.41 67.48
C GLN A 30 -37.46 8.72 66.10
N ASN A 31 -38.50 7.94 65.82
CA ASN A 31 -38.61 7.30 64.49
C ASN A 31 -38.74 8.31 63.39
N GLN A 32 -39.46 9.40 63.59
CA GLN A 32 -39.60 10.47 62.57
C GLN A 32 -38.27 11.19 62.31
N ALA A 33 -37.46 11.43 63.35
CA ALA A 33 -36.12 11.98 63.25
C ALA A 33 -35.18 11.02 62.48
N LEU A 34 -35.20 9.72 62.79
CA LEU A 34 -34.43 8.68 62.08
C LEU A 34 -34.85 8.56 60.59
N ILE A 35 -36.13 8.70 60.29
CA ILE A 35 -36.61 8.70 58.90
C ILE A 35 -36.04 9.89 58.15
N GLN A 36 -36.04 11.09 58.75
CA GLN A 36 -35.45 12.28 58.12
C GLN A 36 -33.94 12.14 57.90
N GLU A 37 -33.20 11.59 58.86
CA GLU A 37 -31.77 11.33 58.74
C GLU A 37 -31.48 10.31 57.63
N ASN A 38 -32.23 9.18 57.60
CA ASN A 38 -32.11 8.22 56.52
C ASN A 38 -32.40 8.79 55.12
N GLN A 39 -33.41 9.70 55.01
CA GLN A 39 -33.67 10.37 53.74
C GLN A 39 -32.53 11.29 53.32
N ALA A 40 -31.88 11.98 54.27
CA ALA A 40 -30.70 12.81 54.01
C ALA A 40 -29.52 11.95 53.54
N LEU A 41 -29.24 10.85 54.25
CA LEU A 41 -28.18 9.88 53.86
C LEU A 41 -28.41 9.25 52.48
N ILE A 42 -29.65 8.92 52.13
CA ILE A 42 -30.00 8.39 50.82
C ILE A 42 -29.71 9.44 49.72
N LYS A 43 -30.02 10.71 49.97
CA LYS A 43 -29.76 11.80 49.03
C LYS A 43 -28.26 12.01 48.85
N GLU A 44 -27.48 11.99 49.93
CA GLU A 44 -26.02 12.12 49.89
C GLU A 44 -25.38 10.93 49.14
N ASN A 45 -25.78 9.71 49.46
CA ASN A 45 -25.30 8.48 48.76
C ASN A 45 -25.58 8.53 47.23
N ARG A 46 -26.74 9.04 46.82
CA ARG A 46 -27.04 9.24 45.40
C ARG A 46 -26.10 10.27 44.78
N GLY A 47 -25.72 11.33 45.49
CA GLY A 47 -24.72 12.30 45.06
C GLY A 47 -23.34 11.67 44.86
N ILE A 48 -22.87 10.92 45.83
CA ILE A 48 -21.58 10.20 45.78
C ILE A 48 -21.55 9.18 44.65
N ILE A 49 -22.62 8.40 44.45
CA ILE A 49 -22.72 7.45 43.32
C ILE A 49 -22.57 8.18 41.97
N LYS A 50 -23.23 9.32 41.82
CA LYS A 50 -23.15 10.16 40.58
C LYS A 50 -21.74 10.68 40.34
N GLN A 51 -21.07 11.14 41.40
CA GLN A 51 -19.69 11.64 41.35
C GLN A 51 -18.70 10.50 41.01
N ASN A 52 -18.85 9.35 41.61
CA ASN A 52 -18.04 8.15 41.33
C ASN A 52 -18.20 7.71 39.85
N GLN A 53 -19.41 7.76 39.30
CA GLN A 53 -19.62 7.45 37.88
C GLN A 53 -18.89 8.43 36.95
N LEU A 54 -18.86 9.72 37.30
CA LEU A 54 -18.11 10.73 36.54
C LEU A 54 -16.60 10.48 36.62
N LEU A 55 -16.07 10.25 37.81
CA LEU A 55 -14.65 9.94 38.04
C LEU A 55 -14.21 8.66 37.31
N LEU A 56 -15.03 7.63 37.30
CA LEU A 56 -14.77 6.42 36.54
C LEU A 56 -14.70 6.68 35.02
N LYS A 57 -15.58 7.54 34.53
CA LYS A 57 -15.55 7.93 33.10
C LYS A 57 -14.27 8.69 32.76
N GLU A 58 -13.89 9.64 33.60
CA GLU A 58 -12.67 10.44 33.43
C GLU A 58 -11.39 9.57 33.52
N ASN A 59 -11.30 8.72 34.50
CA ASN A 59 -10.20 7.75 34.62
C ASN A 59 -10.04 6.86 33.38
N ARG A 60 -11.16 6.42 32.79
CA ARG A 60 -11.11 5.67 31.52
C ARG A 60 -10.55 6.51 30.39
N GLN A 61 -10.96 7.77 30.27
CA GLN A 61 -10.46 8.69 29.24
C GLN A 61 -8.96 8.97 29.40
N LEU A 62 -8.51 9.18 30.64
CA LEU A 62 -7.10 9.40 30.96
C LEU A 62 -6.25 8.16 30.65
N LYS A 63 -6.72 6.97 31.03
CA LYS A 63 -6.05 5.70 30.67
C LYS A 63 -5.95 5.50 29.16
N ASP A 64 -6.99 5.83 28.39
CA ASP A 64 -6.97 5.75 26.93
C ASP A 64 -5.98 6.74 26.31
N LYS A 65 -5.89 7.95 26.86
CA LYS A 65 -4.91 8.97 26.43
C LYS A 65 -3.47 8.51 26.74
N LEU A 66 -3.23 8.03 27.97
CA LEU A 66 -1.92 7.54 28.40
C LEU A 66 -1.45 6.37 27.52
N PHE A 67 -2.32 5.38 27.29
CA PHE A 67 -2.01 4.27 26.39
C PHE A 67 -1.63 4.73 24.99
N THR A 68 -2.33 5.74 24.44
CA THR A 68 -2.04 6.28 23.12
C THR A 68 -0.68 6.99 23.09
N TYR A 69 -0.29 7.60 24.20
CA TYR A 69 1.00 8.28 24.36
C TYR A 69 2.15 7.27 24.50
N GLU A 70 1.97 6.26 25.30
CA GLU A 70 2.97 5.18 25.52
C GLU A 70 3.12 4.26 24.30
N ASN A 71 2.03 4.03 23.57
CA ASN A 71 2.00 3.13 22.41
C ASN A 71 1.49 3.88 21.17
N PRO A 72 2.28 4.80 20.60
CA PRO A 72 1.88 5.53 19.41
C PRO A 72 1.65 4.57 18.24
N LYS A 73 0.69 4.93 17.39
CA LYS A 73 0.42 4.18 16.17
C LYS A 73 1.62 4.29 15.24
N ASN A 74 2.05 3.16 14.72
CA ASN A 74 3.16 3.03 13.78
C ASN A 74 2.81 2.06 12.66
N SER A 75 3.71 1.86 11.71
CA SER A 75 3.50 0.98 10.56
C SER A 75 3.39 -0.51 10.90
N ARG A 76 3.75 -0.92 12.13
CA ARG A 76 3.66 -2.31 12.60
C ARG A 76 2.34 -2.62 13.31
N ASN A 77 1.72 -1.60 13.92
CA ASN A 77 0.50 -1.76 14.71
C ASN A 77 -0.71 -1.01 14.14
N SER A 78 -0.58 -0.42 12.96
CA SER A 78 -1.66 0.31 12.28
C SER A 78 -1.53 0.20 10.76
N SER A 79 -2.53 0.70 10.03
CA SER A 79 -2.47 0.83 8.56
C SER A 79 -1.67 2.06 8.10
N MET A 80 -0.87 2.68 8.99
CA MET A 80 -0.01 3.81 8.64
C MET A 80 1.10 3.33 7.70
N PRO A 81 1.29 3.95 6.53
CA PRO A 81 2.39 3.59 5.65
C PRO A 81 3.73 3.96 6.28
N PRO A 82 4.80 3.15 6.11
CA PRO A 82 6.13 3.40 6.70
C PRO A 82 6.69 4.79 6.39
N SER A 83 6.28 5.39 5.26
CA SER A 83 6.72 6.73 4.85
C SER A 83 6.14 7.88 5.67
N LYS A 84 5.12 7.63 6.49
CA LYS A 84 4.47 8.61 7.39
C LYS A 84 4.65 8.24 8.86
N ASP A 85 5.40 7.20 9.12
CA ASP A 85 5.62 6.68 10.45
C ASP A 85 6.82 7.40 11.10
N GLU A 86 6.54 8.47 11.84
CA GLU A 86 7.53 9.23 12.60
C GLU A 86 8.13 8.38 13.74
N ASN A 87 7.39 7.36 14.21
CA ASN A 87 7.81 6.41 15.22
C ASN A 87 8.39 5.13 14.61
N HIS A 88 8.72 5.14 13.34
CA HIS A 88 9.31 3.97 12.69
C HIS A 88 10.69 3.67 13.31
N PRO A 89 10.91 2.45 13.83
CA PRO A 89 12.23 2.09 14.32
C PRO A 89 13.27 2.31 13.22
N LYS A 90 14.42 2.86 13.59
CA LYS A 90 15.48 3.21 12.64
C LYS A 90 15.71 2.13 11.58
N PRO A 91 16.02 2.51 10.32
CA PRO A 91 16.02 1.59 9.16
C PRO A 91 16.85 0.31 9.30
N ASN A 92 17.82 0.30 10.21
CA ASN A 92 18.71 -0.83 10.45
C ASN A 92 18.07 -2.00 11.20
N GLN A 93 16.83 -1.88 11.68
CA GLN A 93 16.11 -3.03 12.20
C GLN A 93 15.40 -3.75 11.04
N SER A 94 16.18 -4.54 10.31
CA SER A 94 15.61 -5.54 9.40
C SER A 94 14.60 -6.39 10.16
N LEU A 95 13.38 -6.56 9.60
CA LEU A 95 12.40 -7.52 10.10
C LEU A 95 12.87 -8.99 9.90
N ARG A 96 13.99 -9.17 9.20
CA ARG A 96 14.64 -10.45 9.07
C ARG A 96 15.32 -10.75 10.41
N LYS A 97 14.93 -11.84 11.04
CA LYS A 97 15.69 -12.38 12.18
C LYS A 97 17.15 -12.55 11.71
N SER A 98 18.08 -12.14 12.55
CA SER A 98 19.50 -12.40 12.29
C SER A 98 19.66 -13.90 12.04
N SER A 99 20.12 -14.25 10.84
CA SER A 99 20.32 -15.66 10.47
C SER A 99 21.65 -16.22 11.00
N GLY A 100 22.44 -15.42 11.72
CA GLY A 100 23.81 -15.77 12.15
C GLY A 100 24.79 -15.94 10.99
N ARG A 101 24.37 -15.71 9.74
CA ARG A 101 25.20 -15.88 8.55
C ARG A 101 26.05 -14.62 8.33
N LYS A 102 27.28 -14.81 7.85
CA LYS A 102 28.20 -13.71 7.50
C LYS A 102 27.58 -12.82 6.41
N VAL A 103 27.89 -11.52 6.48
CA VAL A 103 27.47 -10.55 5.45
C VAL A 103 28.17 -10.92 4.13
N GLY A 104 27.42 -10.97 3.03
CA GLY A 104 27.94 -11.31 1.70
C GLY A 104 27.33 -12.56 1.09
N GLY A 105 27.93 -13.05 0.03
CA GLY A 105 27.50 -14.28 -0.66
C GLY A 105 27.66 -15.51 0.22
N GLN A 106 26.60 -16.32 0.36
CA GLN A 106 26.65 -17.55 1.14
C GLN A 106 27.30 -18.67 0.32
N LYS A 107 27.95 -19.64 1.01
CA LYS A 107 28.56 -20.82 0.38
C LYS A 107 27.50 -21.55 -0.46
N GLY A 108 27.80 -21.82 -1.74
CA GLY A 108 26.90 -22.46 -2.69
C GLY A 108 26.01 -21.52 -3.52
N ARG A 109 26.05 -20.20 -3.29
CA ARG A 109 25.38 -19.23 -4.16
C ARG A 109 26.23 -19.02 -5.43
N LYS A 110 25.69 -19.36 -6.61
CA LYS A 110 26.30 -18.94 -7.88
C LYS A 110 26.38 -17.42 -7.92
N GLY A 111 27.59 -16.88 -7.98
CA GLY A 111 27.82 -15.44 -8.19
C GLY A 111 27.27 -15.05 -9.57
N LYS A 112 26.67 -13.86 -9.68
CA LYS A 112 26.39 -13.22 -10.98
C LYS A 112 27.57 -12.31 -11.30
N THR A 113 28.72 -12.89 -11.63
CA THR A 113 29.86 -12.15 -12.18
C THR A 113 29.71 -12.03 -13.69
N LEU A 114 30.19 -10.93 -14.23
CA LEU A 114 30.29 -10.76 -15.67
C LEU A 114 31.20 -11.85 -16.21
N GLU A 115 30.75 -12.56 -17.21
CA GLU A 115 31.55 -13.61 -17.87
C GLU A 115 32.29 -13.00 -19.07
N MET A 116 33.47 -13.54 -19.39
CA MET A 116 34.22 -13.10 -20.58
C MET A 116 33.42 -13.44 -21.84
N THR A 117 33.37 -12.49 -22.78
CA THR A 117 32.79 -12.76 -24.10
C THR A 117 33.72 -13.67 -24.93
N ALA A 118 33.11 -14.56 -25.72
CA ALA A 118 33.88 -15.37 -26.67
C ALA A 118 34.34 -14.54 -27.91
N HIS A 119 33.67 -13.41 -28.16
CA HIS A 119 33.93 -12.54 -29.30
C HIS A 119 34.18 -11.11 -28.79
N PRO A 120 35.42 -10.78 -28.35
CA PRO A 120 35.80 -9.43 -28.01
C PRO A 120 35.89 -8.55 -29.26
N ASP A 121 35.56 -7.25 -29.12
CA ASP A 121 35.62 -6.30 -30.22
C ASP A 121 37.07 -6.03 -30.69
N GLU A 122 38.05 -6.15 -29.78
CA GLU A 122 39.46 -5.95 -30.04
C GLU A 122 40.28 -7.00 -29.24
N ILE A 123 41.34 -7.51 -29.87
CA ILE A 123 42.30 -8.40 -29.24
C ILE A 123 43.67 -7.71 -29.31
N ILE A 124 44.24 -7.45 -28.14
CA ILE A 124 45.60 -6.89 -28.00
C ILE A 124 46.51 -8.03 -27.54
N GLU A 125 47.45 -8.40 -28.38
CA GLU A 125 48.45 -9.40 -28.07
C GLU A 125 49.64 -8.74 -27.39
N LEU A 126 49.97 -9.22 -26.18
CA LEU A 126 51.14 -8.76 -25.41
C LEU A 126 52.20 -9.85 -25.50
N VAL A 127 53.21 -9.60 -26.32
CA VAL A 127 54.32 -10.53 -26.54
C VAL A 127 55.59 -9.93 -25.89
N PRO A 128 56.38 -10.72 -25.18
CA PRO A 128 57.64 -10.20 -24.61
C PRO A 128 58.71 -10.03 -25.72
N ASP A 129 59.31 -8.85 -25.78
CA ASP A 129 60.37 -8.55 -26.77
C ASP A 129 61.71 -9.17 -26.41
N TYR A 130 61.95 -9.39 -25.11
CA TYR A 130 63.26 -9.87 -24.61
C TYR A 130 63.11 -10.98 -23.56
N CYS A 131 64.05 -11.91 -23.55
CA CYS A 131 64.16 -12.94 -22.52
C CYS A 131 64.41 -12.33 -21.14
N THR A 132 63.63 -12.70 -20.13
CA THR A 132 63.76 -12.18 -18.76
C THR A 132 65.07 -12.60 -18.06
N SER A 133 65.66 -13.72 -18.49
CA SER A 133 66.92 -14.26 -17.90
C SER A 133 68.17 -13.79 -18.64
N CYS A 134 68.26 -13.95 -19.97
CA CYS A 134 69.47 -13.62 -20.75
C CYS A 134 69.41 -12.34 -21.55
N ARG A 135 68.20 -11.67 -21.61
CA ARG A 135 67.92 -10.44 -22.36
C ARG A 135 68.12 -10.55 -23.88
N SER A 136 68.19 -11.76 -24.44
CA SER A 136 68.21 -11.95 -25.87
C SER A 136 66.86 -11.56 -26.48
N ALA A 137 66.84 -11.01 -27.70
CA ALA A 137 65.62 -10.71 -28.45
C ALA A 137 64.83 -12.02 -28.74
N LEU A 138 63.48 -11.92 -28.66
CA LEU A 138 62.56 -13.04 -28.84
C LEU A 138 61.76 -12.94 -30.14
N GLU A 139 62.12 -12.07 -31.06
CA GLU A 139 61.41 -11.83 -32.34
C GLU A 139 61.23 -13.07 -33.20
N ASP A 140 62.21 -13.97 -33.21
CA ASP A 140 62.21 -15.20 -33.99
C ASP A 140 61.45 -16.37 -33.32
N PHE A 141 60.90 -16.18 -32.12
CA PHE A 141 60.22 -17.24 -31.38
C PHE A 141 58.69 -17.06 -31.45
N SER A 142 57.96 -18.13 -31.77
CA SER A 142 56.49 -18.11 -31.82
C SER A 142 55.89 -17.99 -30.45
N PRO A 143 55.03 -16.99 -30.20
CA PRO A 143 54.39 -16.77 -28.89
C PRO A 143 53.36 -17.86 -28.58
N GLN A 144 53.26 -18.30 -27.32
CA GLN A 144 52.21 -19.17 -26.83
C GLN A 144 51.27 -18.38 -25.91
N LYS A 145 49.94 -18.53 -26.11
CA LYS A 145 48.94 -17.87 -25.32
C LYS A 145 48.84 -18.48 -23.93
N GLU A 146 49.21 -17.74 -22.88
CA GLU A 146 49.14 -18.16 -21.48
C GLU A 146 47.78 -17.82 -20.84
N GLN A 147 47.34 -16.60 -20.90
CA GLN A 147 46.12 -16.13 -20.25
C GLN A 147 45.41 -15.07 -21.10
N SER A 148 44.12 -14.94 -20.86
CA SER A 148 43.33 -13.79 -21.38
C SER A 148 42.62 -13.09 -20.26
N ARG A 149 42.56 -11.78 -20.35
CA ARG A 149 41.74 -10.87 -19.47
C ARG A 149 41.01 -9.91 -20.36
N GLN A 150 39.77 -9.55 -19.99
CA GLN A 150 38.98 -8.60 -20.75
C GLN A 150 38.68 -7.36 -19.90
N ILE A 151 38.78 -6.21 -20.53
CA ILE A 151 38.32 -4.93 -20.00
C ILE A 151 37.01 -4.63 -20.73
N VAL A 152 35.96 -4.25 -19.97
CA VAL A 152 34.68 -3.85 -20.55
C VAL A 152 34.53 -2.36 -20.28
N ASP A 153 34.35 -1.58 -21.33
CA ASP A 153 34.19 -0.13 -21.28
C ASP A 153 33.02 0.30 -22.18
N ILE A 154 32.57 1.54 -22.02
CA ILE A 154 31.54 2.14 -22.85
C ILE A 154 32.19 3.28 -23.63
N PRO A 155 32.20 3.23 -24.97
CA PRO A 155 32.71 4.33 -25.77
C PRO A 155 31.86 5.58 -25.58
N PRO A 156 32.41 6.81 -25.82
CA PRO A 156 31.65 8.03 -25.75
C PRO A 156 30.41 7.99 -26.62
N ILE A 157 29.23 8.20 -26.02
CA ILE A 157 27.95 8.18 -26.73
C ILE A 157 27.77 9.50 -27.45
N LYS A 158 27.53 9.46 -28.77
CA LYS A 158 27.29 10.65 -29.60
C LYS A 158 25.88 10.64 -30.15
N ALA A 159 25.22 11.82 -30.11
CA ALA A 159 23.95 12.03 -30.76
C ALA A 159 24.14 12.01 -32.30
N VAL A 160 23.14 11.50 -33.05
CA VAL A 160 23.10 11.51 -34.51
C VAL A 160 22.13 12.59 -34.94
N PHE A 161 22.61 13.51 -35.78
CA PHE A 161 21.80 14.57 -36.38
C PHE A 161 21.46 14.18 -37.81
N LYS A 162 20.15 14.19 -38.15
CA LYS A 162 19.64 14.00 -39.51
C LYS A 162 18.98 15.28 -39.94
N GLU A 163 19.37 15.80 -41.09
CA GLU A 163 18.78 16.99 -41.72
C GLU A 163 17.84 16.57 -42.83
N TYR A 164 16.62 17.11 -42.82
CA TYR A 164 15.65 16.98 -43.89
C TYR A 164 15.56 18.32 -44.61
N GLN A 165 15.80 18.33 -45.93
CA GLN A 165 15.72 19.52 -46.79
C GLN A 165 14.57 19.32 -47.76
N THR A 166 13.64 20.28 -47.82
CA THR A 166 12.55 20.28 -48.80
C THR A 166 12.90 21.20 -49.96
N PHE A 167 12.61 20.75 -51.16
CA PHE A 167 12.83 21.47 -52.38
C PHE A 167 11.53 21.70 -53.12
N SER A 168 11.45 22.81 -53.88
CA SER A 168 10.33 23.10 -54.79
C SER A 168 10.76 23.03 -56.22
N LYS A 169 9.83 22.60 -57.11
CA LYS A 169 9.97 22.64 -58.55
C LYS A 169 8.83 23.46 -59.18
N ILE A 170 9.13 24.17 -60.25
CA ILE A 170 8.12 24.89 -60.97
C ILE A 170 7.79 24.11 -62.28
N CYS A 171 6.51 23.80 -62.47
CA CYS A 171 6.00 23.09 -63.63
C CYS A 171 5.89 24.02 -64.82
N ASN A 172 5.85 23.46 -66.01
CA ASN A 172 5.61 24.24 -67.25
C ASN A 172 4.30 25.04 -67.27
N CYS A 173 3.33 24.66 -66.41
CA CYS A 173 2.09 25.42 -66.21
C CYS A 173 2.26 26.61 -65.22
N GLY A 174 3.49 26.90 -64.77
CA GLY A 174 3.77 27.94 -63.77
C GLY A 174 3.51 27.61 -62.34
N CYS A 175 2.94 26.40 -61.97
CA CYS A 175 2.67 26.01 -60.65
C CYS A 175 3.94 25.58 -59.93
N LYS A 176 4.15 26.12 -58.70
CA LYS A 176 5.23 25.74 -57.79
C LYS A 176 4.74 24.61 -56.84
N SER A 177 5.39 23.45 -56.92
CA SER A 177 5.14 22.33 -56.03
C SER A 177 6.32 22.17 -55.06
N THR A 178 6.06 22.10 -53.75
CA THR A 178 7.05 21.94 -52.68
C THR A 178 6.83 20.60 -52.01
N ALA A 179 7.90 19.88 -51.72
CA ALA A 179 7.81 18.63 -50.96
C ALA A 179 7.49 18.91 -49.47
N ASP A 180 6.72 18.02 -48.87
CA ASP A 180 6.38 18.07 -47.42
C ASP A 180 7.45 17.41 -46.58
N PHE A 181 7.59 17.86 -45.32
CA PHE A 181 8.41 17.17 -44.33
C PHE A 181 7.73 15.87 -43.86
N PRO A 182 8.53 14.84 -43.51
CA PRO A 182 7.98 13.63 -42.92
C PRO A 182 7.22 13.94 -41.63
N SER A 183 6.27 13.04 -41.25
CA SER A 183 5.58 13.10 -39.97
C SER A 183 6.58 13.19 -38.80
N GLY A 184 6.31 14.07 -37.83
CA GLY A 184 7.19 14.30 -36.69
C GLY A 184 8.30 15.33 -36.89
N VAL A 185 8.53 15.82 -38.09
CA VAL A 185 9.51 16.89 -38.40
C VAL A 185 8.78 18.22 -38.60
N ASN A 186 8.30 18.80 -37.49
CA ASN A 186 7.41 19.99 -37.53
C ASN A 186 8.09 21.28 -37.09
N THR A 187 9.34 21.22 -36.62
CA THR A 187 10.10 22.35 -36.10
C THR A 187 11.53 22.31 -36.62
N SER A 188 12.24 23.42 -36.53
CA SER A 188 13.65 23.50 -36.95
C SER A 188 14.56 22.46 -36.27
N ILE A 189 14.23 22.06 -35.05
CA ILE A 189 14.88 20.95 -34.33
C ILE A 189 13.79 20.08 -33.72
N SER A 190 13.75 18.80 -34.10
CA SER A 190 12.85 17.78 -33.54
C SER A 190 13.68 16.68 -32.88
N TYR A 191 13.19 16.18 -31.71
CA TYR A 191 13.81 15.05 -31.05
C TYR A 191 13.19 13.74 -31.56
N GLY A 192 14.05 12.77 -31.91
CA GLY A 192 13.65 11.45 -32.39
C GLY A 192 13.11 10.53 -31.33
N GLU A 193 12.60 9.36 -31.77
CA GLU A 193 11.87 8.40 -30.93
C GLU A 193 12.76 7.81 -29.83
N ASN A 194 14.05 7.60 -30.06
CA ASN A 194 14.95 7.07 -29.04
C ASN A 194 15.12 8.04 -27.87
N ILE A 195 15.21 9.35 -28.14
CA ILE A 195 15.25 10.38 -27.08
C ILE A 195 13.91 10.40 -26.33
N GLU A 196 12.79 10.31 -27.03
CA GLU A 196 11.45 10.26 -26.45
C GLU A 196 11.28 9.06 -25.50
N GLY A 197 11.67 7.85 -25.94
CA GLY A 197 11.65 6.64 -25.12
C GLY A 197 12.57 6.74 -23.90
N LEU A 198 13.76 7.33 -24.07
CA LEU A 198 14.73 7.54 -23.00
C LEU A 198 14.23 8.56 -21.95
N VAL A 199 13.56 9.64 -22.38
CA VAL A 199 12.91 10.61 -21.50
C VAL A 199 11.81 9.93 -20.68
N ALA A 200 10.96 9.11 -21.28
CA ALA A 200 9.94 8.34 -20.58
C ALA A 200 10.55 7.36 -19.57
N TYR A 201 11.65 6.69 -19.93
CA TYR A 201 12.39 5.80 -19.05
C TYR A 201 12.95 6.53 -17.82
N PHE A 202 13.67 7.63 -18.03
CA PHE A 202 14.24 8.41 -16.94
C PHE A 202 13.15 9.00 -16.04
N HIS A 203 12.07 9.49 -16.61
CA HIS A 203 10.98 10.09 -15.84
C HIS A 203 10.20 9.08 -15.00
N ALA A 204 9.70 8.00 -15.60
CA ALA A 204 8.72 7.13 -14.97
C ALA A 204 9.31 5.80 -14.44
N ARG A 205 10.54 5.43 -14.87
CA ARG A 205 11.24 4.24 -14.35
C ARG A 205 12.33 4.62 -13.36
N GLN A 206 13.14 5.64 -13.68
CA GLN A 206 14.25 6.10 -12.84
C GLN A 206 13.86 7.28 -11.93
N PHE A 207 12.66 7.86 -12.12
CA PHE A 207 12.07 8.94 -11.32
C PHE A 207 12.87 10.24 -11.35
N LEU A 208 13.73 10.48 -12.34
CA LEU A 208 14.55 11.68 -12.43
C LEU A 208 13.67 12.93 -12.56
N PRO A 209 13.97 14.02 -11.84
CA PRO A 209 13.41 15.35 -12.06
C PRO A 209 13.90 15.93 -13.41
N PHE A 210 13.18 16.91 -13.97
CA PHE A 210 13.50 17.48 -15.26
C PHE A 210 14.89 18.10 -15.30
N ALA A 211 15.26 18.89 -14.30
CA ALA A 211 16.60 19.48 -14.22
C ALA A 211 17.72 18.42 -14.24
N ARG A 212 17.55 17.30 -13.53
CA ARG A 212 18.54 16.20 -13.58
C ARG A 212 18.53 15.48 -14.92
N MET A 213 17.39 15.40 -15.61
CA MET A 213 17.36 14.86 -16.97
C MET A 213 18.10 15.75 -17.94
N GLN A 214 17.97 17.09 -17.84
CA GLN A 214 18.78 18.03 -18.64
C GLN A 214 20.28 17.79 -18.42
N GLU A 215 20.70 17.68 -17.17
CA GLU A 215 22.10 17.39 -16.81
C GLU A 215 22.59 16.09 -17.47
N VAL A 216 21.81 15.01 -17.36
CA VAL A 216 22.16 13.72 -17.99
C VAL A 216 22.22 13.84 -19.53
N PHE A 217 21.25 14.50 -20.16
CA PHE A 217 21.27 14.67 -21.63
C PHE A 217 22.46 15.49 -22.10
N ASN A 218 22.82 16.53 -21.37
CA ASN A 218 23.99 17.33 -21.66
C ASN A 218 25.31 16.56 -21.43
N ALA A 219 25.51 16.02 -20.22
CA ALA A 219 26.78 15.41 -19.81
C ALA A 219 27.07 14.08 -20.52
N VAL A 220 26.06 13.25 -20.77
CA VAL A 220 26.24 11.89 -21.34
C VAL A 220 26.10 11.89 -22.84
N PHE A 221 25.16 12.66 -23.39
CA PHE A 221 24.79 12.59 -24.81
C PHE A 221 25.17 13.87 -25.60
N ASN A 222 25.69 14.89 -24.92
CA ASN A 222 25.97 16.21 -25.48
C ASN A 222 24.74 16.83 -26.20
N ILE A 223 23.55 16.66 -25.60
CA ILE A 223 22.29 17.19 -26.12
C ILE A 223 21.75 18.24 -25.16
N ASN A 224 21.59 19.47 -25.63
CA ASN A 224 20.93 20.53 -24.88
C ASN A 224 19.40 20.43 -25.04
N ILE A 225 18.71 19.91 -24.04
CA ILE A 225 17.25 19.83 -23.99
C ILE A 225 16.71 20.69 -22.86
N SER A 226 15.71 21.51 -23.11
CA SER A 226 15.07 22.32 -22.07
C SER A 226 14.07 21.50 -21.24
N GLU A 227 13.74 21.94 -20.01
CA GLU A 227 12.66 21.32 -19.20
C GLU A 227 11.32 21.34 -19.95
N GLY A 228 11.04 22.41 -20.73
CA GLY A 228 9.87 22.51 -21.60
C GLY A 228 9.88 21.45 -22.70
N GLY A 229 11.05 21.23 -23.34
CA GLY A 229 11.24 20.18 -24.33
C GLY A 229 11.00 18.78 -23.76
N ILE A 230 11.51 18.49 -22.54
CA ILE A 230 11.25 17.24 -21.82
C ILE A 230 9.75 17.07 -21.54
N HIS A 231 9.08 18.14 -21.12
CA HIS A 231 7.64 18.11 -20.88
C HIS A 231 6.85 17.81 -22.16
N CYS A 232 7.18 18.45 -23.28
CA CYS A 232 6.56 18.18 -24.58
C CYS A 232 6.76 16.74 -25.03
N LEU A 233 7.98 16.19 -24.88
CA LEU A 233 8.27 14.78 -25.19
C LEU A 233 7.44 13.81 -24.34
N LEU A 234 7.29 14.07 -23.03
CA LEU A 234 6.46 13.24 -22.16
C LEU A 234 4.97 13.30 -22.52
N ASN A 235 4.45 14.47 -22.94
CA ASN A 235 3.07 14.58 -23.41
C ASN A 235 2.88 13.76 -24.68
N ARG A 236 3.77 13.93 -25.68
CA ARG A 236 3.73 13.17 -26.93
C ARG A 236 3.82 11.66 -26.70
N PHE A 237 4.74 11.22 -25.83
CA PHE A 237 4.87 9.82 -25.45
C PHE A 237 3.61 9.30 -24.75
N SER A 238 3.05 10.08 -23.81
CA SER A 238 1.81 9.72 -23.13
C SER A 238 0.66 9.55 -24.10
N ASP A 239 0.54 10.42 -25.11
CA ASP A 239 -0.48 10.28 -26.16
C ASP A 239 -0.33 8.95 -26.90
N LYS A 240 0.90 8.55 -27.24
CA LYS A 240 1.20 7.25 -27.87
C LYS A 240 0.85 6.06 -26.99
N THR A 241 0.84 6.22 -25.66
CA THR A 241 0.46 5.13 -24.72
C THR A 241 -1.06 5.00 -24.54
N LYS A 242 -1.88 5.98 -24.91
CA LYS A 242 -3.34 5.96 -24.65
C LYS A 242 -4.05 4.68 -25.11
N PRO A 243 -3.89 4.17 -26.32
CA PRO A 243 -4.58 2.95 -26.76
C PRO A 243 -4.16 1.73 -25.92
N ILE A 244 -2.85 1.62 -25.63
CA ILE A 244 -2.31 0.54 -24.79
C ILE A 244 -2.89 0.66 -23.38
N TYR A 245 -2.99 1.87 -22.85
CA TYR A 245 -3.54 2.14 -21.52
C TYR A 245 -5.02 1.74 -21.41
N GLU A 246 -5.85 1.99 -22.43
CA GLU A 246 -7.24 1.53 -22.46
C GLU A 246 -7.35 0.00 -22.58
N ILE A 247 -6.49 -0.64 -23.36
CA ILE A 247 -6.41 -2.11 -23.41
C ILE A 247 -6.04 -2.68 -22.04
N ILE A 248 -5.10 -2.07 -21.33
CA ILE A 248 -4.70 -2.46 -19.96
C ILE A 248 -5.93 -2.41 -19.04
N LYS A 249 -6.66 -1.29 -19.05
CA LYS A 249 -7.86 -1.09 -18.24
C LYS A 249 -8.90 -2.19 -18.50
N GLN A 250 -9.21 -2.47 -19.77
CA GLN A 250 -10.15 -3.50 -20.16
C GLN A 250 -9.71 -4.90 -19.71
N ARG A 251 -8.42 -5.24 -19.91
CA ARG A 251 -7.88 -6.54 -19.50
C ARG A 251 -7.86 -6.69 -17.97
N VAL A 252 -7.56 -5.64 -17.23
CA VAL A 252 -7.68 -5.66 -15.76
C VAL A 252 -9.12 -5.91 -15.34
N CYS A 253 -10.09 -5.21 -15.95
CA CYS A 253 -11.52 -5.39 -15.65
C CYS A 253 -12.00 -6.83 -15.85
N ASN A 254 -11.46 -7.52 -16.86
CA ASN A 254 -11.83 -8.90 -17.23
C ASN A 254 -10.99 -9.97 -16.50
N SER A 255 -10.09 -9.58 -15.62
CA SER A 255 -9.25 -10.54 -14.89
C SER A 255 -10.00 -11.20 -13.75
N THR A 256 -9.67 -12.46 -13.42
CA THR A 256 -10.34 -13.22 -12.36
C THR A 256 -9.97 -12.76 -10.95
N VAL A 257 -8.78 -12.21 -10.76
CA VAL A 257 -8.28 -11.71 -9.47
C VAL A 257 -7.65 -10.34 -9.68
N ILE A 258 -8.10 -9.36 -8.92
CA ILE A 258 -7.65 -7.97 -9.02
C ILE A 258 -7.29 -7.48 -7.62
N GLY A 259 -6.07 -7.01 -7.44
CA GLY A 259 -5.69 -6.27 -6.24
C GLY A 259 -5.94 -4.78 -6.44
N ALA A 260 -6.48 -4.10 -5.44
CA ALA A 260 -6.76 -2.67 -5.47
C ALA A 260 -6.15 -1.95 -4.28
N ASP A 261 -5.58 -0.78 -4.52
CA ASP A 261 -5.01 0.09 -3.48
C ASP A 261 -4.94 1.54 -3.98
N GLU A 262 -4.80 2.51 -3.06
CA GLU A 262 -4.66 3.92 -3.41
C GLU A 262 -3.64 4.64 -2.53
N THR A 263 -3.06 5.71 -3.04
CA THR A 263 -2.10 6.51 -2.30
C THR A 263 -2.23 8.00 -2.57
N GLY A 264 -2.10 8.83 -1.50
CA GLY A 264 -2.12 10.28 -1.62
C GLY A 264 -0.81 10.82 -2.20
N VAL A 265 -0.93 11.81 -3.07
CA VAL A 265 0.17 12.60 -3.65
C VAL A 265 -0.15 14.09 -3.56
N LYS A 266 0.86 14.93 -3.82
CA LYS A 266 0.65 16.38 -3.99
C LYS A 266 0.68 16.73 -5.47
N VAL A 267 -0.30 17.54 -5.89
CA VAL A 267 -0.37 18.17 -7.21
C VAL A 267 -0.65 19.64 -7.00
N ASN A 268 0.25 20.51 -7.41
CA ASN A 268 0.19 21.96 -7.21
C ASN A 268 -0.21 22.34 -5.77
N GLY A 269 0.52 21.80 -4.77
CA GLY A 269 0.24 22.01 -3.34
C GLY A 269 -0.97 21.26 -2.79
N SER A 270 -1.94 20.87 -3.61
CA SER A 270 -3.18 20.20 -3.21
C SER A 270 -3.00 18.68 -3.09
N LYS A 271 -3.81 18.05 -2.22
CA LYS A 271 -3.78 16.61 -2.01
C LYS A 271 -4.64 15.91 -3.06
N HIS A 272 -4.02 15.10 -3.89
CA HIS A 272 -4.62 14.21 -4.87
C HIS A 272 -4.31 12.76 -4.57
N TRP A 273 -4.78 11.84 -5.42
CA TRP A 273 -4.67 10.40 -5.20
C TRP A 273 -4.28 9.68 -6.48
N PHE A 274 -3.46 8.61 -6.32
CA PHE A 274 -3.27 7.59 -7.33
C PHE A 274 -3.98 6.33 -6.90
N TRP A 275 -4.74 5.77 -7.81
CA TRP A 275 -5.44 4.51 -7.65
C TRP A 275 -4.77 3.45 -8.51
N THR A 276 -4.73 2.23 -8.01
CA THR A 276 -4.06 1.13 -8.69
C THR A 276 -4.96 -0.10 -8.63
N TRP A 277 -5.17 -0.70 -9.78
CA TRP A 277 -5.74 -2.03 -9.92
C TRP A 277 -4.72 -2.90 -10.64
N GLN A 278 -4.42 -4.05 -10.08
CA GLN A 278 -3.35 -4.89 -10.59
C GLN A 278 -3.69 -6.38 -10.54
N THR A 279 -3.07 -7.13 -11.44
CA THR A 279 -3.08 -8.59 -11.56
C THR A 279 -1.64 -9.09 -11.57
N PRO A 280 -1.37 -10.38 -11.60
CA PRO A 280 0.00 -10.87 -11.77
C PRO A 280 0.75 -10.24 -12.95
N ASN A 281 0.08 -10.03 -14.09
CA ASN A 281 0.71 -9.60 -15.35
C ASN A 281 0.39 -8.15 -15.76
N LEU A 282 -0.59 -7.51 -15.13
CA LEU A 282 -1.09 -6.19 -15.52
C LEU A 282 -1.09 -5.23 -14.33
N THR A 283 -0.95 -3.94 -14.60
CA THR A 283 -1.15 -2.87 -13.62
C THR A 283 -1.81 -1.68 -14.32
N TYR A 284 -2.95 -1.28 -13.83
CA TYR A 284 -3.63 -0.05 -14.24
C TYR A 284 -3.51 0.97 -13.11
N VAL A 285 -2.86 2.10 -13.39
CA VAL A 285 -2.68 3.21 -12.45
C VAL A 285 -3.40 4.42 -13.00
N THR A 286 -4.14 5.14 -12.17
CA THR A 286 -4.80 6.38 -12.57
C THR A 286 -4.69 7.45 -11.50
N HIS A 287 -4.77 8.71 -11.92
CA HIS A 287 -4.80 9.88 -11.04
C HIS A 287 -6.24 10.31 -10.75
N SER A 288 -6.50 10.79 -9.54
CA SER A 288 -7.79 11.38 -9.14
C SER A 288 -7.60 12.52 -8.15
N LYS A 289 -8.49 13.52 -8.21
CA LYS A 289 -8.54 14.64 -7.24
C LYS A 289 -8.94 14.20 -5.85
N ASN A 290 -9.70 13.14 -5.72
CA ASN A 290 -10.27 12.70 -4.44
C ASN A 290 -10.07 11.21 -4.16
N ARG A 291 -10.38 10.80 -2.93
CA ARG A 291 -10.33 9.41 -2.45
C ARG A 291 -11.72 8.79 -2.36
N LYS A 292 -12.65 9.20 -3.19
CA LYS A 292 -14.05 8.72 -3.14
C LYS A 292 -14.27 7.54 -4.09
N GLY A 293 -15.34 6.78 -3.83
CA GLY A 293 -15.77 5.68 -4.69
C GLY A 293 -16.13 6.10 -6.12
N GLU A 294 -16.50 7.37 -6.33
CA GLU A 294 -16.74 7.96 -7.65
C GLU A 294 -15.55 7.73 -8.63
N THR A 295 -14.32 7.67 -8.12
CA THR A 295 -13.16 7.34 -8.95
C THR A 295 -13.24 5.92 -9.48
N VAL A 296 -13.69 4.96 -8.65
CA VAL A 296 -13.84 3.58 -9.08
C VAL A 296 -14.94 3.47 -10.15
N THR A 297 -16.10 4.07 -9.92
CA THR A 297 -17.23 4.04 -10.88
C THR A 297 -16.92 4.78 -12.17
N ALA A 298 -16.13 5.84 -12.15
CA ALA A 298 -15.69 6.55 -13.35
C ALA A 298 -14.80 5.68 -14.27
N HIS A 299 -13.97 4.81 -13.68
CA HIS A 299 -13.10 3.92 -14.46
C HIS A 299 -13.74 2.54 -14.72
N PHE A 300 -14.51 2.02 -13.78
CA PHE A 300 -15.16 0.72 -13.82
C PHE A 300 -16.63 0.84 -13.41
N PRO A 301 -17.52 1.36 -14.31
CA PRO A 301 -18.91 1.65 -13.97
C PRO A 301 -19.70 0.41 -13.52
N ASN A 302 -19.40 -0.75 -14.07
CA ASN A 302 -20.03 -2.03 -13.72
C ASN A 302 -19.27 -2.80 -12.61
N GLY A 303 -18.22 -2.18 -12.01
CA GLY A 303 -17.34 -2.88 -11.08
C GLY A 303 -16.60 -4.04 -11.74
N PHE A 304 -16.52 -5.17 -11.00
CA PHE A 304 -15.75 -6.36 -11.40
C PHE A 304 -16.58 -7.64 -11.29
N PRO A 305 -17.62 -7.83 -12.13
CA PRO A 305 -18.63 -8.90 -11.99
C PRO A 305 -18.05 -10.32 -12.11
N HIS A 306 -16.86 -10.48 -12.68
CA HIS A 306 -16.21 -11.77 -12.86
C HIS A 306 -14.98 -11.99 -11.97
N SER A 307 -14.62 -10.99 -11.14
CA SER A 307 -13.37 -10.95 -10.42
C SER A 307 -13.53 -11.11 -8.92
N THR A 308 -12.50 -11.63 -8.27
CA THR A 308 -12.27 -11.45 -6.83
C THR A 308 -11.43 -10.20 -6.61
N LEU A 309 -11.98 -9.21 -5.90
CA LEU A 309 -11.30 -7.97 -5.55
C LEU A 309 -10.56 -8.11 -4.21
N VAL A 310 -9.24 -7.97 -4.22
CA VAL A 310 -8.37 -8.04 -3.05
C VAL A 310 -8.01 -6.63 -2.61
N HIS A 311 -8.29 -6.26 -1.35
CA HIS A 311 -8.11 -4.89 -0.86
C HIS A 311 -7.87 -4.82 0.66
N ASP A 312 -7.49 -3.65 1.17
CA ASP A 312 -7.24 -3.39 2.60
C ASP A 312 -8.50 -3.24 3.47
N GLY A 313 -9.68 -3.32 2.85
CA GLY A 313 -10.98 -3.11 3.50
C GLY A 313 -11.40 -1.64 3.57
N TRP A 314 -10.79 -0.75 2.75
CA TRP A 314 -11.28 0.60 2.57
C TRP A 314 -12.66 0.60 1.91
N LYS A 315 -13.58 1.44 2.43
CA LYS A 315 -15.00 1.43 2.00
C LYS A 315 -15.23 1.53 0.49
N PRO A 316 -14.56 2.40 -0.27
CA PRO A 316 -14.75 2.46 -1.72
C PRO A 316 -14.47 1.12 -2.43
N HIS A 317 -13.43 0.39 -2.02
CA HIS A 317 -13.14 -0.93 -2.59
C HIS A 317 -14.16 -1.97 -2.12
N LEU A 318 -14.52 -1.94 -0.83
CA LEU A 318 -15.50 -2.88 -0.26
C LEU A 318 -16.89 -2.70 -0.85
N ASN A 319 -17.29 -1.47 -1.21
CA ASN A 319 -18.58 -1.15 -1.80
C ASN A 319 -18.59 -1.29 -3.34
N THR A 320 -17.46 -1.53 -3.97
CA THR A 320 -17.38 -1.80 -5.40
C THR A 320 -18.01 -3.17 -5.69
N PHE A 321 -18.89 -3.23 -6.67
CA PHE A 321 -19.45 -4.52 -7.10
C PHE A 321 -18.34 -5.44 -7.61
N ALA A 322 -18.22 -6.64 -7.05
CA ALA A 322 -17.31 -7.68 -7.48
C ALA A 322 -17.93 -9.06 -7.21
N LYS A 323 -17.53 -10.07 -7.99
CA LYS A 323 -18.01 -11.45 -7.77
C LYS A 323 -17.71 -11.91 -6.34
N ASN A 324 -16.50 -11.65 -5.87
CA ASN A 324 -16.06 -11.91 -4.51
C ASN A 324 -15.15 -10.77 -4.03
N HIS A 325 -15.00 -10.68 -2.71
CA HIS A 325 -14.01 -9.84 -2.07
C HIS A 325 -13.06 -10.68 -1.24
N GLN A 326 -11.81 -10.23 -1.12
CA GLN A 326 -10.83 -10.74 -0.18
C GLN A 326 -10.21 -9.59 0.60
N SER A 327 -10.38 -9.57 1.90
CA SER A 327 -9.71 -8.62 2.79
C SER A 327 -8.24 -8.99 2.99
N CYS A 328 -7.34 -8.01 2.92
CA CYS A 328 -5.91 -8.20 3.17
C CYS A 328 -5.67 -8.58 4.64
N LEU A 329 -5.33 -9.83 4.92
CA LEU A 329 -5.14 -10.33 6.28
C LEU A 329 -3.99 -9.64 7.03
N PRO A 330 -2.82 -9.31 6.42
CA PRO A 330 -1.78 -8.52 7.07
C PRO A 330 -2.26 -7.16 7.62
N HIS A 331 -3.20 -6.48 6.95
CA HIS A 331 -3.80 -5.24 7.47
C HIS A 331 -4.65 -5.49 8.72
N LEU A 332 -5.42 -6.57 8.73
CA LEU A 332 -6.19 -6.99 9.91
C LEU A 332 -5.27 -7.37 11.06
N GLN A 333 -4.20 -8.11 10.77
CA GLN A 333 -3.19 -8.52 11.76
C GLN A 333 -2.50 -7.30 12.41
N ARG A 334 -2.09 -6.30 11.60
CA ARG A 334 -1.52 -5.05 12.13
C ARG A 334 -2.48 -4.33 13.07
N ARG A 335 -3.77 -4.30 12.72
CA ARG A 335 -4.80 -3.71 13.59
C ARG A 335 -4.99 -4.49 14.89
N LEU A 336 -5.00 -5.83 14.83
CA LEU A 336 -5.07 -6.70 16.00
C LEU A 336 -3.87 -6.56 16.91
N ASN A 337 -2.67 -6.41 16.37
CA ASN A 337 -1.46 -6.18 17.18
C ASN A 337 -1.63 -4.96 18.10
N TYR A 338 -2.17 -3.85 17.57
CA TYR A 338 -2.47 -2.68 18.40
C TYR A 338 -3.54 -2.97 19.45
N LEU A 339 -4.62 -3.65 19.07
CA LEU A 339 -5.73 -3.97 19.98
C LEU A 339 -5.30 -4.93 21.09
N ASN A 340 -4.47 -5.93 20.77
CA ASN A 340 -3.93 -6.89 21.74
C ASN A 340 -2.96 -6.22 22.72
N LEU A 341 -2.18 -5.23 22.29
CA LEU A 341 -1.37 -4.41 23.19
C LEU A 341 -2.23 -3.57 24.13
N LYS A 342 -3.35 -3.03 23.62
CA LYS A 342 -4.26 -2.16 24.38
C LYS A 342 -5.10 -2.96 25.40
N TYR A 343 -5.55 -4.15 25.02
CA TYR A 343 -6.47 -4.98 25.82
C TYR A 343 -5.81 -6.32 26.19
N LYS A 344 -4.70 -6.26 26.97
CA LYS A 344 -3.86 -7.42 27.32
C LYS A 344 -4.61 -8.56 27.99
N SER A 345 -5.71 -8.27 28.70
CA SER A 345 -6.57 -9.27 29.37
C SER A 345 -7.55 -9.96 28.43
N ALA A 346 -7.73 -9.47 27.21
CA ALA A 346 -8.70 -10.03 26.25
C ALA A 346 -8.04 -11.09 25.37
N THR A 347 -8.42 -12.35 25.53
CA THR A 347 -7.92 -13.47 24.71
C THR A 347 -8.46 -13.46 23.29
N TRP A 348 -9.68 -12.95 23.07
CA TRP A 348 -10.34 -12.94 21.77
C TRP A 348 -9.47 -12.38 20.62
N GLY A 349 -8.77 -11.28 20.87
CA GLY A 349 -7.91 -10.67 19.86
C GLY A 349 -6.68 -11.52 19.53
N LEU A 350 -6.13 -12.22 20.52
CA LEU A 350 -5.01 -13.16 20.33
C LEU A 350 -5.47 -14.39 19.55
N ASP A 351 -6.63 -14.94 19.87
CA ASP A 351 -7.20 -16.11 19.20
C ASP A 351 -7.54 -15.78 17.74
N PHE A 352 -8.10 -14.60 17.48
CA PHE A 352 -8.37 -14.14 16.12
C PHE A 352 -7.08 -13.89 15.33
N SER A 353 -6.02 -13.33 15.96
CA SER A 353 -4.71 -13.18 15.35
C SER A 353 -4.10 -14.51 14.95
N LYS A 354 -4.21 -15.51 15.82
CA LYS A 354 -3.74 -16.88 15.57
C LYS A 354 -4.51 -17.50 14.39
N LEU A 355 -5.82 -17.33 14.36
CA LEU A 355 -6.68 -17.84 13.29
C LEU A 355 -6.26 -17.27 11.92
N LEU A 356 -5.98 -15.94 11.84
CA LEU A 356 -5.51 -15.32 10.59
C LEU A 356 -4.14 -15.87 10.16
N TYR A 357 -3.25 -16.11 11.12
CA TYR A 357 -1.94 -16.71 10.85
C TYR A 357 -2.08 -18.15 10.36
N ASP A 358 -2.85 -18.99 11.06
CA ASP A 358 -3.10 -20.39 10.69
C ASP A 358 -3.66 -20.49 9.26
N ALA A 359 -4.58 -19.57 8.89
CA ALA A 359 -5.15 -19.50 7.55
C ALA A 359 -4.11 -19.19 6.46
N LEU A 360 -3.20 -18.24 6.74
CA LEU A 360 -2.12 -17.90 5.80
C LEU A 360 -1.09 -19.03 5.66
N GLU A 361 -0.75 -19.70 6.75
CA GLU A 361 0.18 -20.82 6.74
C GLU A 361 -0.41 -22.04 6.01
N LEU A 362 -1.69 -22.35 6.20
CA LEU A 362 -2.36 -23.43 5.47
C LEU A 362 -2.18 -23.27 3.95
N LYS A 363 -2.39 -22.04 3.43
CA LYS A 363 -2.26 -21.77 1.98
C LYS A 363 -0.84 -21.97 1.45
N LYS A 364 0.18 -21.85 2.30
CA LYS A 364 1.58 -22.04 1.92
C LYS A 364 2.05 -23.48 2.10
N ALA A 365 1.55 -24.15 3.15
CA ALA A 365 2.04 -25.45 3.56
C ALA A 365 1.51 -26.61 2.72
N LEU A 366 0.26 -26.51 2.26
CA LEU A 366 -0.41 -27.59 1.56
C LEU A 366 -0.89 -27.16 0.17
N PRO A 367 -0.76 -28.01 -0.85
CA PRO A 367 -1.38 -27.81 -2.16
C PRO A 367 -2.90 -27.70 -2.04
N PHE A 368 -3.51 -26.79 -2.80
CA PHE A 368 -4.94 -26.48 -2.75
C PHE A 368 -5.85 -27.72 -2.98
N GLN A 369 -5.42 -28.65 -3.81
CA GLN A 369 -6.18 -29.86 -4.17
C GLN A 369 -6.00 -31.01 -3.15
N ASN A 370 -5.17 -30.87 -2.12
CA ASN A 370 -4.93 -31.91 -1.12
C ASN A 370 -6.19 -32.09 -0.23
N LYS A 371 -6.54 -33.37 0.06
CA LYS A 371 -7.62 -33.70 1.01
C LYS A 371 -7.40 -33.09 2.40
N GLU A 372 -6.15 -33.11 2.88
CA GLU A 372 -5.76 -32.52 4.15
C GLU A 372 -6.00 -31.00 4.17
N TYR A 373 -5.71 -30.30 3.05
CA TYR A 373 -6.05 -28.88 2.91
C TYR A 373 -7.53 -28.62 3.14
N THR A 374 -8.39 -29.45 2.60
CA THR A 374 -9.86 -29.32 2.75
C THR A 374 -10.29 -29.53 4.19
N ILE A 375 -9.70 -30.48 4.90
CA ILE A 375 -9.98 -30.75 6.33
C ILE A 375 -9.52 -29.58 7.19
N GLU A 376 -8.28 -29.11 7.00
CA GLU A 376 -7.73 -27.99 7.78
C GLU A 376 -8.46 -26.67 7.48
N ARG A 377 -8.85 -26.43 6.23
CA ARG A 377 -9.73 -25.31 5.88
C ARG A 377 -11.05 -25.36 6.64
N ALA A 378 -11.71 -26.52 6.71
CA ALA A 378 -12.97 -26.67 7.46
C ALA A 378 -12.77 -26.33 8.95
N LYS A 379 -11.67 -26.76 9.57
CA LYS A 379 -11.33 -26.43 10.97
C LYS A 379 -11.13 -24.92 11.16
N ILE A 380 -10.48 -24.25 10.23
CA ILE A 380 -10.29 -22.79 10.26
C ILE A 380 -11.62 -22.06 10.18
N ILE A 381 -12.52 -22.48 9.28
CA ILE A 381 -13.85 -21.88 9.16
C ILE A 381 -14.69 -22.11 10.41
N GLN A 382 -14.64 -23.31 11.00
CA GLN A 382 -15.31 -23.62 12.26
C GLN A 382 -14.78 -22.74 13.42
N LYS A 383 -13.44 -22.57 13.53
CA LYS A 383 -12.83 -21.66 14.51
C LYS A 383 -13.30 -20.22 14.32
N LEU A 384 -13.38 -19.75 13.06
CA LEU A 384 -13.92 -18.42 12.75
C LEU A 384 -15.35 -18.27 13.26
N GLN A 385 -16.20 -19.24 12.98
CA GLN A 385 -17.60 -19.22 13.40
C GLN A 385 -17.69 -19.15 14.94
N CYS A 386 -16.98 -20.01 15.65
CA CYS A 386 -16.94 -19.98 17.13
C CYS A 386 -16.48 -18.63 17.70
N LEU A 387 -15.46 -18.00 17.11
CA LEU A 387 -14.99 -16.68 17.52
C LEU A 387 -16.01 -15.58 17.24
N LEU A 388 -16.75 -15.68 16.13
CA LEU A 388 -17.78 -14.70 15.79
C LEU A 388 -19.10 -14.88 16.58
N GLU A 389 -19.33 -16.05 17.17
CA GLU A 389 -20.45 -16.32 18.08
C GLU A 389 -20.16 -15.84 19.50
N LYS A 390 -18.88 -15.79 19.92
CA LYS A 390 -18.43 -15.35 21.22
C LYS A 390 -17.79 -13.98 21.17
N PRO A 391 -18.57 -12.88 21.31
CA PRO A 391 -18.03 -11.53 21.23
C PRO A 391 -17.06 -11.22 22.38
N PRO A 392 -16.05 -10.36 22.15
CA PRO A 392 -15.25 -9.82 23.24
C PRO A 392 -16.08 -8.91 24.14
N ASP A 393 -15.60 -8.63 25.34
CA ASP A 393 -16.26 -7.73 26.29
C ASP A 393 -16.56 -6.36 25.64
N LYS A 394 -17.79 -5.87 25.82
CA LYS A 394 -18.25 -4.56 25.32
C LYS A 394 -17.49 -3.38 25.93
N THR A 395 -16.88 -3.57 27.11
CA THR A 395 -16.02 -2.56 27.74
C THR A 395 -14.76 -2.28 26.92
N HIS A 396 -14.28 -3.26 26.15
CA HIS A 396 -13.16 -3.13 25.20
C HIS A 396 -13.65 -2.52 23.88
N LYS A 397 -14.08 -1.27 23.89
CA LYS A 397 -14.81 -0.61 22.80
C LYS A 397 -14.21 -0.78 21.40
N GLU A 398 -12.90 -0.59 21.25
CA GLU A 398 -12.24 -0.71 19.92
C GLU A 398 -12.14 -2.16 19.46
N LEU A 399 -11.88 -3.10 20.37
CA LEU A 399 -11.87 -4.53 20.07
C LEU A 399 -13.27 -5.02 19.70
N PHE A 400 -14.29 -4.58 20.43
CA PHE A 400 -15.69 -4.89 20.12
C PHE A 400 -16.14 -4.27 18.78
N SER A 401 -15.65 -3.07 18.45
CA SER A 401 -15.88 -2.47 17.12
C SER A 401 -15.21 -3.26 16.01
N PHE A 402 -13.99 -3.74 16.24
CA PHE A 402 -13.29 -4.62 15.31
C PHE A 402 -14.06 -5.94 15.11
N TYR A 403 -14.51 -6.58 16.20
CA TYR A 403 -15.35 -7.77 16.14
C TYR A 403 -16.61 -7.55 15.28
N LYS A 404 -17.36 -6.45 15.50
CA LYS A 404 -18.55 -6.12 14.71
C LYS A 404 -18.22 -6.05 13.21
N ARG A 405 -17.08 -5.44 12.89
CA ARG A 405 -16.60 -5.37 11.52
C ARG A 405 -16.31 -6.76 10.95
N MET A 406 -15.59 -7.61 11.67
CA MET A 406 -15.27 -8.97 11.23
C MET A 406 -16.51 -9.83 11.04
N ARG A 407 -17.51 -9.68 11.92
CA ARG A 407 -18.80 -10.37 11.78
C ARG A 407 -19.56 -9.94 10.51
N ARG A 408 -19.58 -8.66 10.22
CA ARG A 408 -20.21 -8.11 8.99
C ARG A 408 -19.49 -8.55 7.73
N GLU A 409 -18.15 -8.53 7.76
CA GLU A 409 -17.28 -8.80 6.61
C GLU A 409 -16.80 -10.26 6.55
N ARG A 410 -17.41 -11.17 7.34
CA ARG A 410 -16.95 -12.57 7.49
C ARG A 410 -16.75 -13.30 6.16
N GLN A 411 -17.60 -13.05 5.18
CA GLN A 411 -17.52 -13.68 3.86
C GLN A 411 -16.29 -13.26 3.04
N HIS A 412 -15.65 -12.14 3.41
CA HIS A 412 -14.49 -11.59 2.70
C HIS A 412 -13.15 -11.93 3.37
N LEU A 413 -13.16 -12.63 4.51
CA LEU A 413 -11.95 -12.91 5.28
C LEU A 413 -11.11 -14.03 4.66
N PHE A 414 -11.76 -15.10 4.24
CA PHE A 414 -11.09 -16.34 3.84
C PHE A 414 -11.49 -16.82 2.42
N THR A 415 -11.88 -15.91 1.55
CA THR A 415 -12.14 -16.21 0.13
C THR A 415 -10.95 -16.90 -0.52
N PHE A 416 -9.73 -16.51 -0.16
CA PHE A 416 -8.47 -17.07 -0.65
C PHE A 416 -8.27 -18.56 -0.30
N LEU A 417 -8.93 -19.08 0.73
CA LEU A 417 -8.91 -20.51 1.06
C LEU A 417 -9.81 -21.35 0.17
N PHE A 418 -10.75 -20.72 -0.54
CA PHE A 418 -11.70 -21.40 -1.45
C PHE A 418 -11.35 -21.19 -2.92
N LEU A 419 -10.47 -20.26 -3.24
CA LEU A 419 -10.05 -19.93 -4.60
C LEU A 419 -8.52 -19.98 -4.70
N GLU A 420 -8.01 -20.89 -5.51
CA GLU A 420 -6.58 -21.20 -5.59
C GLU A 420 -5.72 -19.98 -5.92
N ASN A 421 -6.12 -19.19 -6.91
CA ASN A 421 -5.34 -18.06 -7.41
C ASN A 421 -5.52 -16.76 -6.61
N VAL A 422 -6.39 -16.75 -5.58
CA VAL A 422 -6.63 -15.57 -4.75
C VAL A 422 -5.61 -15.50 -3.61
N PRO A 423 -4.83 -14.42 -3.49
CA PRO A 423 -3.90 -14.25 -2.36
C PRO A 423 -4.63 -13.81 -1.10
N GLY A 424 -4.10 -14.18 0.08
CA GLY A 424 -4.59 -13.69 1.38
C GLY A 424 -4.11 -12.27 1.73
N ASP A 425 -3.27 -11.67 0.89
CA ASP A 425 -2.70 -10.35 1.10
C ASP A 425 -2.83 -9.45 -0.14
N ASN A 426 -2.60 -8.15 0.02
CA ASN A 426 -2.61 -7.15 -1.05
C ASN A 426 -1.20 -6.59 -1.34
N ASN A 427 -0.14 -7.34 -1.01
CA ASN A 427 1.25 -6.88 -1.13
C ASN A 427 1.63 -6.48 -2.56
N ALA A 428 1.02 -7.09 -3.57
CA ALA A 428 1.30 -6.76 -4.98
C ALA A 428 0.84 -5.34 -5.34
N SER A 429 -0.34 -4.92 -4.88
CA SER A 429 -0.84 -3.55 -5.05
C SER A 429 0.00 -2.54 -4.27
N GLU A 430 0.40 -2.89 -3.04
CA GLU A 430 1.31 -2.05 -2.25
C GLU A 430 2.65 -1.82 -2.96
N ARG A 431 3.20 -2.86 -3.63
CA ARG A 431 4.44 -2.72 -4.42
C ARG A 431 4.26 -1.81 -5.63
N ALA A 432 3.15 -1.91 -6.35
CA ALA A 432 2.85 -1.05 -7.49
C ALA A 432 2.77 0.44 -7.07
N ILE A 433 2.09 0.70 -5.96
CA ILE A 433 1.94 2.05 -5.38
C ILE A 433 3.26 2.64 -4.87
N ARG A 434 4.21 1.84 -4.42
CA ARG A 434 5.52 2.34 -3.94
C ARG A 434 6.24 3.18 -4.99
N ASN A 435 6.12 2.87 -6.27
CA ASN A 435 6.73 3.64 -7.35
C ASN A 435 6.23 5.10 -7.36
N VAL A 436 4.94 5.31 -7.13
CA VAL A 436 4.35 6.65 -6.99
C VAL A 436 4.95 7.40 -5.80
N LYS A 437 5.14 6.71 -4.67
CA LYS A 437 5.75 7.30 -3.47
C LYS A 437 7.22 7.64 -3.66
N VAL A 438 7.97 6.82 -4.40
CA VAL A 438 9.36 7.11 -4.75
C VAL A 438 9.42 8.38 -5.60
N LYS A 439 8.59 8.49 -6.65
CA LYS A 439 8.51 9.70 -7.48
C LYS A 439 8.21 10.94 -6.65
N GLN A 440 7.24 10.87 -5.73
CA GLN A 440 6.90 11.98 -4.86
C GLN A 440 8.05 12.36 -3.92
N LYS A 441 8.77 11.39 -3.35
CA LYS A 441 9.93 11.66 -2.47
C LYS A 441 11.05 12.37 -3.20
N ILE A 442 11.28 12.04 -4.47
CA ILE A 442 12.35 12.61 -5.27
C ILE A 442 11.97 14.00 -5.81
N SER A 443 10.74 14.14 -6.33
CA SER A 443 10.28 15.36 -7.02
C SER A 443 9.38 16.26 -6.17
N GLY A 444 9.05 15.89 -4.93
CA GLY A 444 8.16 16.61 -4.01
C GLY A 444 6.69 16.53 -4.40
N GLN A 445 6.33 16.98 -5.61
CA GLN A 445 4.97 16.99 -6.13
C GLN A 445 4.92 16.96 -7.65
N PHE A 446 3.73 16.78 -8.21
CA PHE A 446 3.43 17.09 -9.62
C PHE A 446 3.03 18.55 -9.73
N LYS A 447 3.51 19.26 -10.78
CA LYS A 447 3.18 20.68 -10.97
C LYS A 447 1.75 20.87 -11.51
N ILE A 448 1.28 19.95 -12.38
CA ILE A 448 -0.06 20.00 -13.00
C ILE A 448 -0.69 18.61 -13.04
N GLU A 449 -2.02 18.56 -13.13
CA GLU A 449 -2.80 17.31 -13.17
C GLU A 449 -2.44 16.44 -14.37
N GLN A 450 -2.26 17.07 -15.53
CA GLN A 450 -1.89 16.36 -16.77
C GLN A 450 -0.57 15.58 -16.59
N ALA A 451 0.43 16.19 -15.91
CA ALA A 451 1.69 15.50 -15.64
C ALA A 451 1.50 14.29 -14.69
N ALA A 452 0.58 14.37 -13.74
CA ALA A 452 0.23 13.24 -12.88
C ALA A 452 -0.47 12.13 -13.67
N GLN A 453 -1.39 12.48 -14.57
CA GLN A 453 -2.06 11.54 -15.46
C GLN A 453 -1.09 10.87 -16.44
N ASN A 454 -0.21 11.64 -17.08
CA ASN A 454 0.83 11.11 -17.98
C ASN A 454 1.75 10.13 -17.26
N PHE A 455 2.16 10.46 -16.02
CA PHE A 455 2.95 9.55 -15.21
C PHE A 455 2.19 8.25 -14.92
N ALA A 456 0.88 8.31 -14.61
CA ALA A 456 0.05 7.14 -14.36
C ALA A 456 -0.02 6.21 -15.59
N GLN A 457 -0.24 6.79 -16.78
CA GLN A 457 -0.31 6.06 -18.05
C GLN A 457 1.02 5.37 -18.37
N ILE A 458 2.12 6.14 -18.39
CA ILE A 458 3.46 5.61 -18.66
C ILE A 458 3.86 4.56 -17.63
N ARG A 459 3.50 4.77 -16.35
CA ARG A 459 3.79 3.82 -15.27
C ARG A 459 3.04 2.50 -15.45
N SER A 460 1.79 2.54 -15.89
CA SER A 460 1.01 1.34 -16.18
C SER A 460 1.67 0.49 -17.26
N VAL A 461 2.14 1.12 -18.31
CA VAL A 461 2.86 0.45 -19.41
C VAL A 461 4.19 -0.14 -18.93
N ILE A 462 4.98 0.63 -18.17
CA ILE A 462 6.26 0.15 -17.61
C ILE A 462 6.04 -1.06 -16.70
N ASP A 463 5.02 -1.04 -15.85
CA ASP A 463 4.75 -2.16 -14.94
C ASP A 463 4.39 -3.45 -15.69
N ILE A 464 3.71 -3.34 -16.82
CA ILE A 464 3.41 -4.50 -17.68
C ILE A 464 4.68 -5.05 -18.32
N ILE A 465 5.53 -4.20 -18.87
CA ILE A 465 6.81 -4.61 -19.45
C ILE A 465 7.62 -5.39 -18.40
N ILE A 466 7.71 -4.85 -17.18
CA ILE A 466 8.42 -5.51 -16.06
C ILE A 466 7.78 -6.84 -15.68
N LYS A 467 6.44 -6.88 -15.53
CA LYS A 467 5.71 -8.09 -15.10
C LYS A 467 5.80 -9.22 -16.12
N ASN A 468 6.01 -8.89 -17.37
CA ASN A 468 6.20 -9.87 -18.45
C ASN A 468 7.67 -10.16 -18.75
N GLY A 469 8.61 -9.70 -17.90
CA GLY A 469 10.04 -10.03 -18.00
C GLY A 469 10.77 -9.36 -19.18
N LEU A 470 10.15 -8.33 -19.80
CA LEU A 470 10.71 -7.63 -20.96
C LEU A 470 11.64 -6.49 -20.55
N ASN A 471 12.55 -6.11 -21.43
CA ASN A 471 13.39 -4.92 -21.24
C ASN A 471 12.53 -3.64 -21.33
N VAL A 472 12.60 -2.82 -20.28
CA VAL A 472 11.76 -1.61 -20.18
C VAL A 472 12.15 -0.59 -21.25
N LEU A 473 13.45 -0.37 -21.48
CA LEU A 473 13.92 0.63 -22.45
C LEU A 473 13.54 0.25 -23.87
N ASP A 474 13.71 -1.02 -24.24
CA ASP A 474 13.32 -1.54 -25.56
C ASP A 474 11.82 -1.41 -25.79
N GLY A 475 11.01 -1.74 -24.77
CA GLY A 475 9.56 -1.60 -24.85
C GLY A 475 9.11 -0.16 -25.01
N LEU A 476 9.75 0.78 -24.31
CA LEU A 476 9.45 2.21 -24.45
C LEU A 476 9.94 2.77 -25.80
N ALA A 477 11.10 2.33 -26.28
CA ALA A 477 11.61 2.71 -27.59
C ALA A 477 10.69 2.23 -28.73
N LEU A 478 10.13 1.01 -28.59
CA LEU A 478 9.13 0.50 -29.53
C LEU A 478 7.87 1.38 -29.55
N ILE A 479 7.33 1.74 -28.39
CA ILE A 479 6.14 2.61 -28.29
C ILE A 479 6.43 3.99 -28.89
N ALA A 480 7.62 4.55 -28.66
CA ALA A 480 8.01 5.83 -29.21
C ALA A 480 7.97 5.86 -30.75
N LYS A 481 8.19 4.71 -31.40
CA LYS A 481 8.14 4.55 -32.86
C LYS A 481 6.73 4.46 -33.44
N PHE A 482 5.69 4.24 -32.59
CA PHE A 482 4.32 4.19 -33.11
C PHE A 482 3.88 5.56 -33.63
N GLU A 483 3.57 5.62 -34.89
CA GLU A 483 2.86 6.73 -35.51
C GLU A 483 1.37 6.38 -35.52
N PHE A 484 0.57 7.17 -34.80
CA PHE A 484 -0.87 7.11 -35.00
C PHE A 484 -1.17 7.85 -36.31
N GLN A 485 -1.66 7.14 -37.33
CA GLN A 485 -2.41 7.79 -38.39
C GLN A 485 -3.57 8.52 -37.68
N ARG A 486 -3.54 9.85 -37.72
CA ARG A 486 -4.72 10.64 -37.39
C ARG A 486 -5.76 10.20 -38.42
N VAL A 487 -6.79 9.51 -37.95
CA VAL A 487 -8.04 9.38 -38.69
C VAL A 487 -8.64 10.77 -38.58
N ASP A 488 -8.55 11.54 -39.70
CA ASP A 488 -9.16 12.85 -39.87
C ASP A 488 -10.71 12.72 -39.76
#